data_01f94c910a7d077ade636dc47518d2fa
#
_entry.id   01f94c910a7d077ade636dc47518d2fa
#
_cell.length_a   1.000
_cell.length_b   1.000
_cell.length_c   1.000
_cell.angle_alpha   90.00
_cell.angle_beta   90.00
_cell.angle_gamma   90.00
#
_symmetry.space_group_name_H-M   'P 1'
#
loop_
_entity.id
_entity.type
_entity.pdbx_description
1 polymer ?
#
loop_
_entity_poly.entity_id
_entity_poly.type
_entity_poly.pdbx_seq_one_letter_code
_entity_poly.pdbx_strand_id
1 'polypeptide(L)'
;SGIFSLSVFVCVNGLYTLGMVLARYCALAGAVRTQDAKKQYGYYRRAGRILIAASLLYMLYSGWSWFYPKVVSYHMYIALAIATFTFTEIGINLYGMLANRKNRTPLLHAIKTINLAASLISLVLTQSAILSFAGGVSHDPSVNALMGLFSGTCAVLLGIYMLWRIGRLERRESSETGGDAP
;
A
#
# COMPACT_ATOMS: atom_id res chain seq x y z
N SER A 1 7.23 -29.71 -4.90
CA SER A 1 7.05 -28.63 -3.90
C SER A 1 7.13 -27.21 -4.49
N GLY A 2 7.74 -27.00 -5.67
CA GLY A 2 7.88 -25.68 -6.30
C GLY A 2 6.55 -25.02 -6.72
N ILE A 3 5.61 -25.81 -7.26
CA ILE A 3 4.30 -25.31 -7.72
C ILE A 3 3.47 -24.76 -6.57
N PHE A 4 3.49 -25.40 -5.40
CA PHE A 4 2.75 -24.97 -4.22
C PHE A 4 3.24 -23.61 -3.68
N SER A 5 4.53 -23.36 -3.77
CA SER A 5 5.13 -22.11 -3.28
C SER A 5 4.90 -20.91 -4.19
N LEU A 6 4.90 -21.14 -5.51
CA LEU A 6 4.53 -20.12 -6.49
C LEU A 6 3.06 -19.73 -6.30
N SER A 7 2.19 -20.71 -6.02
CA SER A 7 0.77 -20.48 -5.72
C SER A 7 0.56 -19.59 -4.49
N VAL A 8 1.31 -19.83 -3.39
CA VAL A 8 1.19 -19.00 -2.17
C VAL A 8 1.67 -17.57 -2.42
N PHE A 9 2.80 -17.38 -3.11
CA PHE A 9 3.31 -16.05 -3.47
C PHE A 9 2.29 -15.26 -4.30
N VAL A 10 1.76 -15.87 -5.36
CA VAL A 10 0.74 -15.26 -6.23
C VAL A 10 -0.54 -14.96 -5.46
N CYS A 11 -0.97 -15.87 -4.57
CA CYS A 11 -2.16 -15.69 -3.76
C CYS A 11 -2.03 -14.50 -2.78
N VAL A 12 -0.91 -14.39 -2.07
CA VAL A 12 -0.66 -13.28 -1.12
C VAL A 12 -0.57 -11.94 -1.85
N ASN A 13 0.14 -11.88 -2.98
CA ASN A 13 0.20 -10.67 -3.78
C ASN A 13 -1.15 -10.30 -4.37
N GLY A 14 -1.93 -11.29 -4.82
CA GLY A 14 -3.31 -11.10 -5.28
C GLY A 14 -4.22 -10.55 -4.19
N LEU A 15 -4.17 -11.14 -2.98
CA LEU A 15 -4.92 -10.66 -1.81
C LEU A 15 -4.52 -9.24 -1.39
N TYR A 16 -3.22 -8.95 -1.40
CA TYR A 16 -2.74 -7.60 -1.14
C TYR A 16 -3.29 -6.61 -2.17
N THR A 17 -3.16 -6.91 -3.46
CA THR A 17 -3.66 -6.07 -4.55
C THR A 17 -5.18 -5.86 -4.45
N LEU A 18 -5.93 -6.92 -4.14
CA LEU A 18 -7.37 -6.84 -3.90
C LEU A 18 -7.68 -5.92 -2.71
N GLY A 19 -6.95 -6.04 -1.61
CA GLY A 19 -7.06 -5.16 -0.45
C GLY A 19 -6.84 -3.69 -0.82
N MET A 20 -5.83 -3.40 -1.66
CA MET A 20 -5.57 -2.04 -2.13
C MET A 20 -6.67 -1.49 -3.03
N VAL A 21 -7.21 -2.32 -3.92
CA VAL A 21 -8.37 -1.95 -4.77
C VAL A 21 -9.59 -1.65 -3.90
N LEU A 22 -9.88 -2.49 -2.91
CA LEU A 22 -10.98 -2.26 -1.96
C LEU A 22 -10.80 -0.99 -1.14
N ALA A 23 -9.59 -0.71 -0.67
CA ALA A 23 -9.27 0.52 0.05
C ALA A 23 -9.50 1.76 -0.83
N ARG A 24 -9.03 1.73 -2.08
CA ARG A 24 -9.29 2.80 -3.08
C ARG A 24 -10.77 2.96 -3.35
N TYR A 25 -11.49 1.85 -3.55
CA TYR A 25 -12.94 1.87 -3.78
C TYR A 25 -13.69 2.49 -2.61
N CYS A 26 -13.36 2.11 -1.36
CA CYS A 26 -13.95 2.72 -0.18
C CYS A 26 -13.73 4.23 -0.12
N ALA A 27 -12.50 4.70 -0.42
CA ALA A 27 -12.20 6.12 -0.43
C ALA A 27 -12.95 6.87 -1.54
N LEU A 28 -13.01 6.31 -2.76
CA LEU A 28 -13.77 6.89 -3.88
C LEU A 28 -15.27 6.91 -3.61
N ALA A 29 -15.82 5.81 -3.09
CA ALA A 29 -17.24 5.72 -2.75
C ALA A 29 -17.64 6.77 -1.72
N GLY A 30 -16.77 7.07 -0.75
CA GLY A 30 -16.98 8.17 0.18
C GLY A 30 -16.97 9.53 -0.49
N ALA A 31 -16.09 9.74 -1.48
CA ALA A 31 -16.01 11.01 -2.21
C ALA A 31 -17.24 11.28 -3.09
N VAL A 32 -17.79 10.25 -3.74
CA VAL A 32 -18.90 10.38 -4.69
C VAL A 32 -20.26 10.34 -3.99
N ARG A 33 -20.43 9.49 -2.97
CA ARG A 33 -21.74 9.23 -2.37
C ARG A 33 -22.17 10.24 -1.31
N THR A 34 -21.24 11.02 -0.77
CA THR A 34 -21.57 11.84 0.39
C THR A 34 -20.79 13.16 0.40
N GLN A 35 -21.53 14.26 0.54
CA GLN A 35 -20.95 15.58 0.80
C GLN A 35 -20.81 15.86 2.31
N ASP A 36 -21.38 15.00 3.13
CA ASP A 36 -21.38 15.13 4.59
C ASP A 36 -20.01 14.68 5.16
N ALA A 37 -19.29 15.61 5.79
CA ALA A 37 -17.94 15.41 6.31
C ALA A 37 -17.86 14.22 7.29
N LYS A 38 -18.84 14.08 8.20
CA LYS A 38 -18.87 12.99 9.18
C LYS A 38 -18.94 11.61 8.53
N LYS A 39 -19.73 11.49 7.45
CA LYS A 39 -19.82 10.24 6.68
C LYS A 39 -18.54 9.96 5.90
N GLN A 40 -17.91 11.01 5.34
CA GLN A 40 -16.61 10.88 4.67
C GLN A 40 -15.52 10.34 5.60
N TYR A 41 -15.51 10.74 6.87
CA TYR A 41 -14.56 10.23 7.86
C TYR A 41 -14.73 8.73 8.11
N GLY A 42 -15.96 8.23 8.10
CA GLY A 42 -16.24 6.80 8.20
C GLY A 42 -15.62 5.99 7.05
N TYR A 43 -15.74 6.47 5.81
CA TYR A 43 -15.12 5.84 4.63
C TYR A 43 -13.59 5.90 4.68
N TYR A 44 -13.04 7.03 5.10
CA TYR A 44 -11.59 7.20 5.29
C TYR A 44 -11.04 6.19 6.31
N ARG A 45 -11.72 6.03 7.45
CA ARG A 45 -11.34 5.10 8.51
C ARG A 45 -11.41 3.64 8.03
N ARG A 46 -12.43 3.28 7.23
CA ARG A 46 -12.52 1.94 6.62
C ARG A 46 -11.36 1.68 5.66
N ALA A 47 -11.06 2.63 4.78
CA ALA A 47 -9.95 2.52 3.84
C ALA A 47 -8.60 2.35 4.58
N GLY A 48 -8.34 3.11 5.65
CA GLY A 48 -7.15 2.97 6.48
C GLY A 48 -7.04 1.61 7.17
N ARG A 49 -8.16 1.06 7.67
CA ARG A 49 -8.18 -0.29 8.28
C ARG A 49 -7.87 -1.39 7.26
N ILE A 50 -8.44 -1.29 6.06
CA ILE A 50 -8.17 -2.24 4.97
C ILE A 50 -6.70 -2.17 4.57
N LEU A 51 -6.14 -0.96 4.46
CA LEU A 51 -4.72 -0.76 4.18
C LEU A 51 -3.83 -1.44 5.23
N ILE A 52 -4.10 -1.23 6.51
CA ILE A 52 -3.34 -1.86 7.61
C ILE A 52 -3.46 -3.39 7.53
N ALA A 53 -4.66 -3.93 7.36
CA ALA A 53 -4.87 -5.37 7.29
C ALA A 53 -4.13 -6.01 6.11
N ALA A 54 -4.20 -5.41 4.92
CA ALA A 54 -3.48 -5.88 3.74
C ALA A 54 -1.96 -5.81 3.92
N SER A 55 -1.46 -4.71 4.51
CA SER A 55 -0.02 -4.51 4.74
C SER A 55 0.52 -5.45 5.82
N LEU A 56 -0.25 -5.74 6.88
CA LEU A 56 0.11 -6.74 7.89
C LEU A 56 0.18 -8.14 7.30
N LEU A 57 -0.79 -8.51 6.45
CA LEU A 57 -0.77 -9.79 5.76
C LEU A 57 0.49 -9.93 4.90
N TYR A 58 0.84 -8.88 4.17
CA TYR A 58 2.05 -8.85 3.35
C TYR A 58 3.33 -8.93 4.20
N MET A 59 3.38 -8.21 5.32
CA MET A 59 4.51 -8.22 6.27
C MET A 59 4.70 -9.61 6.89
N LEU A 60 3.62 -10.27 7.29
CA LEU A 60 3.67 -11.65 7.82
C LEU A 60 4.20 -12.63 6.77
N TYR A 61 3.75 -12.50 5.53
CA TYR A 61 4.26 -13.31 4.43
C TYR A 61 5.75 -13.06 4.18
N SER A 62 6.20 -11.80 4.19
CA SER A 62 7.61 -11.45 4.01
C SER A 62 8.47 -12.00 5.15
N GLY A 63 7.98 -11.93 6.40
CA GLY A 63 8.64 -12.55 7.55
C GLY A 63 8.72 -14.08 7.44
N TRP A 64 7.64 -14.72 6.98
CA TRP A 64 7.66 -16.16 6.70
C TRP A 64 8.67 -16.54 5.62
N SER A 65 8.76 -15.72 4.56
CA SER A 65 9.71 -15.91 3.45
C SER A 65 11.19 -15.82 3.90
N TRP A 66 11.47 -15.14 5.01
CA TRP A 66 12.80 -15.11 5.62
C TRP A 66 13.28 -16.49 6.09
N PHE A 67 12.37 -17.24 6.73
CA PHE A 67 12.70 -18.58 7.22
C PHE A 67 12.69 -19.66 6.14
N TYR A 68 11.91 -19.44 5.08
CA TYR A 68 11.77 -20.35 3.94
C TYR A 68 12.06 -19.62 2.63
N PRO A 69 13.34 -19.26 2.40
CA PRO A 69 13.70 -18.47 1.25
C PRO A 69 13.39 -19.21 -0.05
N LYS A 70 12.72 -18.54 -0.97
CA LYS A 70 12.35 -19.10 -2.26
C LYS A 70 12.79 -18.15 -3.35
N VAL A 71 13.54 -18.68 -4.29
CA VAL A 71 13.96 -17.95 -5.49
C VAL A 71 12.83 -18.01 -6.50
N VAL A 72 12.23 -16.86 -6.82
CA VAL A 72 11.30 -16.72 -7.92
C VAL A 72 12.11 -16.26 -9.12
N SER A 73 12.19 -17.11 -10.15
CA SER A 73 12.88 -16.77 -11.40
C SER A 73 11.88 -16.15 -12.38
N TYR A 74 12.17 -14.93 -12.82
CA TYR A 74 11.42 -14.24 -13.88
C TYR A 74 12.18 -14.28 -15.19
N HIS A 75 11.45 -14.44 -16.30
CA HIS A 75 12.04 -14.26 -17.61
C HIS A 75 12.39 -12.79 -17.84
N MET A 76 13.51 -12.49 -18.48
CA MET A 76 14.05 -11.13 -18.67
C MET A 76 13.01 -10.10 -19.10
N TYR A 77 12.22 -10.43 -20.12
CA TYR A 77 11.21 -9.51 -20.67
C TYR A 77 10.10 -9.19 -19.66
N ILE A 78 9.71 -10.18 -18.85
CA ILE A 78 8.71 -10.01 -17.79
C ILE A 78 9.27 -9.12 -16.67
N ALA A 79 10.52 -9.35 -16.26
CA ALA A 79 11.18 -8.54 -15.25
C ALA A 79 11.30 -7.07 -15.68
N LEU A 80 11.68 -6.82 -16.93
CA LEU A 80 11.79 -5.48 -17.51
C LEU A 80 10.43 -4.78 -17.60
N ALA A 81 9.38 -5.51 -18.02
CA ALA A 81 8.02 -4.99 -18.08
C ALA A 81 7.49 -4.59 -16.68
N ILE A 82 7.69 -5.47 -15.67
CA ILE A 82 7.33 -5.19 -14.28
C ILE A 82 8.07 -3.94 -13.77
N ALA A 83 9.37 -3.84 -14.01
CA ALA A 83 10.18 -2.71 -13.60
C ALA A 83 9.67 -1.40 -14.21
N THR A 84 9.47 -1.37 -15.53
CA THR A 84 8.98 -0.18 -16.23
C THR A 84 7.62 0.26 -15.74
N PHE A 85 6.69 -0.68 -15.57
CA PHE A 85 5.36 -0.38 -15.06
C PHE A 85 5.43 0.20 -13.63
N THR A 86 6.20 -0.42 -12.75
CA THR A 86 6.33 0.01 -11.36
C THR A 86 6.98 1.38 -11.23
N PHE A 87 8.06 1.66 -11.96
CA PHE A 87 8.70 2.98 -11.93
C PHE A 87 7.74 4.08 -12.45
N THR A 88 6.96 3.77 -13.47
CA THR A 88 5.93 4.68 -13.97
C THR A 88 4.86 4.93 -12.91
N GLU A 89 4.36 3.88 -12.25
CA GLU A 89 3.38 3.97 -11.17
C GLU A 89 3.90 4.82 -10.00
N ILE A 90 5.12 4.57 -9.54
CA ILE A 90 5.76 5.36 -8.48
C ILE A 90 5.88 6.83 -8.89
N GLY A 91 6.34 7.09 -10.11
CA GLY A 91 6.48 8.46 -10.64
C GLY A 91 5.15 9.21 -10.64
N ILE A 92 4.09 8.60 -11.17
CA ILE A 92 2.73 9.20 -11.19
C ILE A 92 2.21 9.44 -9.77
N ASN A 93 2.36 8.47 -8.86
CA ASN A 93 1.87 8.57 -7.49
C ASN A 93 2.63 9.66 -6.70
N LEU A 94 3.94 9.73 -6.87
CA LEU A 94 4.77 10.74 -6.22
C LEU A 94 4.47 12.14 -6.77
N TYR A 95 4.39 12.28 -8.08
CA TYR A 95 3.98 13.54 -8.72
C TYR A 95 2.59 14.00 -8.25
N GLY A 96 1.60 13.09 -8.26
CA GLY A 96 0.26 13.39 -7.77
C GLY A 96 0.24 13.80 -6.29
N MET A 97 1.13 13.26 -5.47
CA MET A 97 1.26 13.62 -4.06
C MET A 97 1.88 15.01 -3.88
N LEU A 98 2.88 15.36 -4.68
CA LEU A 98 3.58 16.65 -4.63
C LEU A 98 2.75 17.79 -5.25
N ALA A 99 2.19 17.57 -6.43
CA ALA A 99 1.47 18.60 -7.20
C ALA A 99 0.20 19.09 -6.49
N ASN A 100 -0.44 18.26 -5.68
CA ASN A 100 -1.77 18.53 -5.12
C ASN A 100 -1.74 18.84 -3.61
N ARG A 101 -0.69 19.46 -3.11
CA ARG A 101 -0.59 19.86 -1.70
C ARG A 101 -1.70 20.82 -1.21
N LYS A 102 -2.30 21.60 -2.12
CA LYS A 102 -3.32 22.61 -1.78
C LYS A 102 -4.74 22.07 -1.60
N ASN A 103 -5.08 20.90 -2.17
CA ASN A 103 -6.43 20.34 -2.03
C ASN A 103 -6.61 19.63 -0.69
N ARG A 104 -7.44 20.20 0.18
CA ARG A 104 -7.65 19.79 1.58
C ARG A 104 -8.69 18.68 1.79
N THR A 105 -9.22 18.06 0.73
CA THR A 105 -10.24 17.00 0.90
C THR A 105 -9.63 15.76 1.55
N PRO A 106 -10.19 15.27 2.69
CA PRO A 106 -9.63 14.13 3.42
C PRO A 106 -9.52 12.87 2.56
N LEU A 107 -10.54 12.62 1.73
CA LEU A 107 -10.61 11.42 0.90
C LEU A 107 -9.56 11.40 -0.23
N LEU A 108 -9.25 12.55 -0.81
CA LEU A 108 -8.17 12.65 -1.79
C LEU A 108 -6.81 12.31 -1.16
N HIS A 109 -6.61 12.73 0.10
CA HIS A 109 -5.43 12.35 0.85
C HIS A 109 -5.37 10.83 1.12
N ALA A 110 -6.52 10.20 1.43
CA ALA A 110 -6.60 8.76 1.61
C ALA A 110 -6.13 8.02 0.34
N ILE A 111 -6.68 8.39 -0.82
CA ILE A 111 -6.32 7.78 -2.10
C ILE A 111 -4.81 7.89 -2.37
N LYS A 112 -4.23 9.07 -2.13
CA LYS A 112 -2.79 9.29 -2.32
C LYS A 112 -1.93 8.45 -1.39
N THR A 113 -2.32 8.34 -0.13
CA THR A 113 -1.60 7.51 0.87
C THR A 113 -1.68 6.04 0.51
N ILE A 114 -2.85 5.55 0.06
CA ILE A 114 -3.03 4.17 -0.41
C ILE A 114 -2.17 3.92 -1.67
N ASN A 115 -2.14 4.86 -2.60
CA ASN A 115 -1.31 4.75 -3.81
C ASN A 115 0.18 4.71 -3.46
N LEU A 116 0.63 5.53 -2.52
CA LEU A 116 2.03 5.50 -2.06
C LEU A 116 2.37 4.15 -1.42
N ALA A 117 1.49 3.60 -0.57
CA ALA A 117 1.69 2.29 0.03
C ALA A 117 1.74 1.17 -1.04
N ALA A 118 0.86 1.22 -2.05
CA ALA A 118 0.89 0.30 -3.17
C ALA A 118 2.22 0.37 -3.93
N SER A 119 2.70 1.58 -4.22
CA SER A 119 3.97 1.79 -4.93
C SER A 119 5.17 1.24 -4.16
N LEU A 120 5.18 1.32 -2.83
CA LEU A 120 6.25 0.75 -2.01
C LEU A 120 6.33 -0.77 -2.16
N ILE A 121 5.20 -1.47 -2.20
CA ILE A 121 5.18 -2.93 -2.39
C ILE A 121 5.51 -3.30 -3.85
N SER A 122 5.03 -2.53 -4.83
CA SER A 122 5.41 -2.71 -6.24
C SER A 122 6.92 -2.57 -6.44
N LEU A 123 7.59 -1.71 -5.67
CA LEU A 123 9.04 -1.57 -5.69
C LEU A 123 9.76 -2.85 -5.24
N VAL A 124 9.22 -3.56 -4.24
CA VAL A 124 9.77 -4.87 -3.82
C VAL A 124 9.64 -5.90 -4.93
N LEU A 125 8.49 -5.95 -5.62
CA LEU A 125 8.29 -6.86 -6.75
C LEU A 125 9.26 -6.56 -7.88
N THR A 126 9.48 -5.28 -8.18
CA THR A 126 10.46 -4.84 -9.20
C THR A 126 11.87 -5.24 -8.81
N GLN A 127 12.26 -5.00 -7.57
CA GLN A 127 13.56 -5.41 -7.07
C GLN A 127 13.75 -6.93 -7.17
N SER A 128 12.75 -7.72 -6.76
CA SER A 128 12.78 -9.18 -6.89
C SER A 128 12.93 -9.62 -8.34
N ALA A 129 12.24 -8.94 -9.26
CA ALA A 129 12.34 -9.23 -10.69
C ALA A 129 13.72 -8.88 -11.26
N ILE A 130 14.28 -7.72 -10.90
CA ILE A 130 15.61 -7.30 -11.36
C ILE A 130 16.70 -8.23 -10.79
N LEU A 131 16.62 -8.56 -9.51
CA LEU A 131 17.61 -9.43 -8.87
C LEU A 131 17.55 -10.86 -9.42
N SER A 132 16.38 -11.36 -9.79
CA SER A 132 16.25 -12.68 -10.43
C SER A 132 16.93 -12.74 -11.80
N PHE A 133 17.08 -11.59 -12.46
CA PHE A 133 17.73 -11.45 -13.75
C PHE A 133 19.24 -11.11 -13.64
N ALA A 134 19.60 -10.17 -12.76
CA ALA A 134 20.97 -9.67 -12.60
C ALA A 134 21.86 -10.59 -11.76
N GLY A 135 21.27 -11.38 -10.88
CA GLY A 135 21.97 -12.27 -9.96
C GLY A 135 22.30 -13.62 -10.59
N GLY A 136 23.44 -13.73 -11.27
CA GLY A 136 24.08 -15.04 -11.41
C GLY A 136 24.31 -15.64 -10.02
N VAL A 137 24.15 -16.92 -9.86
CA VAL A 137 24.48 -17.89 -8.79
C VAL A 137 24.52 -17.48 -7.30
N SER A 138 24.56 -16.20 -6.94
CA SER A 138 24.73 -15.72 -5.54
C SER A 138 23.62 -14.80 -5.03
N HIS A 139 22.39 -14.96 -5.54
CA HIS A 139 21.27 -14.14 -5.03
C HIS A 139 20.82 -14.66 -3.67
N ASP A 140 21.07 -13.87 -2.62
CA ASP A 140 20.57 -14.16 -1.28
C ASP A 140 19.07 -13.82 -1.19
N PRO A 141 18.19 -14.83 -1.06
CA PRO A 141 16.74 -14.59 -0.98
C PRO A 141 16.32 -13.79 0.26
N SER A 142 17.19 -13.65 1.25
CA SER A 142 16.96 -12.87 2.46
C SER A 142 16.78 -11.39 2.16
N VAL A 143 17.45 -10.87 1.13
CA VAL A 143 17.34 -9.46 0.70
C VAL A 143 15.91 -9.12 0.28
N ASN A 144 15.24 -9.99 -0.45
CA ASN A 144 13.85 -9.80 -0.85
C ASN A 144 12.89 -9.81 0.35
N ALA A 145 13.11 -10.71 1.30
CA ALA A 145 12.33 -10.78 2.52
C ALA A 145 12.50 -9.52 3.38
N LEU A 146 13.75 -9.03 3.50
CA LEU A 146 14.07 -7.81 4.23
C LEU A 146 13.38 -6.59 3.62
N MET A 147 13.46 -6.43 2.30
CA MET A 147 12.79 -5.34 1.58
C MET A 147 11.27 -5.43 1.66
N GLY A 148 10.72 -6.63 1.60
CA GLY A 148 9.29 -6.86 1.82
C GLY A 148 8.84 -6.48 3.23
N LEU A 149 9.62 -6.83 4.25
CA LEU A 149 9.40 -6.43 5.64
C LEU A 149 9.45 -4.91 5.81
N PHE A 150 10.47 -4.27 5.26
CA PHE A 150 10.62 -2.82 5.31
C PHE A 150 9.44 -2.10 4.64
N SER A 151 9.09 -2.48 3.42
CA SER A 151 7.98 -1.87 2.68
C SER A 151 6.64 -2.14 3.33
N GLY A 152 6.42 -3.36 3.85
CA GLY A 152 5.23 -3.71 4.62
C GLY A 152 5.09 -2.87 5.88
N THR A 153 6.19 -2.66 6.62
CA THR A 153 6.22 -1.81 7.81
C THR A 153 5.90 -0.36 7.45
N CYS A 154 6.50 0.19 6.39
CA CYS A 154 6.17 1.54 5.91
C CYS A 154 4.69 1.68 5.53
N ALA A 155 4.11 0.67 4.88
CA ALA A 155 2.70 0.67 4.50
C ALA A 155 1.76 0.60 5.73
N VAL A 156 2.12 -0.17 6.77
CA VAL A 156 1.40 -0.18 8.06
C VAL A 156 1.47 1.19 8.73
N LEU A 157 2.65 1.80 8.79
CA LEU A 157 2.82 3.14 9.36
C LEU A 157 2.00 4.20 8.62
N LEU A 158 1.92 4.13 7.30
CA LEU A 158 1.04 4.99 6.51
C LEU A 158 -0.44 4.78 6.85
N GLY A 159 -0.88 3.56 7.04
CA GLY A 159 -2.24 3.25 7.48
C GLY A 159 -2.55 3.78 8.89
N ILE A 160 -1.62 3.61 9.83
CA ILE A 160 -1.73 4.16 11.19
C ILE A 160 -1.78 5.69 11.15
N TYR A 161 -0.91 6.32 10.34
CA TYR A 161 -0.92 7.76 10.14
C TYR A 161 -2.27 8.25 9.61
N MET A 162 -2.87 7.52 8.65
CA MET A 162 -4.22 7.83 8.16
C MET A 162 -5.25 7.83 9.30
N LEU A 163 -5.28 6.79 10.13
CA LEU A 163 -6.23 6.68 11.25
C LEU A 163 -6.01 7.78 12.31
N TRP A 164 -4.77 8.06 12.65
CA TRP A 164 -4.42 9.11 13.60
C TRP A 164 -4.84 10.49 13.10
N ARG A 165 -4.57 10.78 11.84
CA ARG A 165 -4.93 12.07 11.21
C ARG A 165 -6.44 12.30 11.21
N ILE A 166 -7.25 11.28 10.87
CA ILE A 166 -8.70 11.43 10.85
C ILE A 166 -9.25 11.64 12.25
N GLY A 167 -8.72 10.95 13.26
CA GLY A 167 -9.12 11.18 14.65
C GLY A 167 -8.81 12.59 15.14
N ARG A 168 -7.71 13.20 14.65
CA ARG A 168 -7.39 14.60 14.95
C ARG A 168 -8.35 15.58 14.28
N LEU A 169 -8.76 15.31 13.03
CA LEU A 169 -9.72 16.16 12.30
C LEU A 169 -11.11 16.11 12.95
N GLU A 170 -11.59 14.92 13.29
CA GLU A 170 -12.87 14.75 13.98
C GLU A 170 -12.93 15.51 15.33
N ARG A 171 -11.84 15.48 16.09
CA ARG A 171 -11.77 16.21 17.37
C ARG A 171 -11.82 17.73 17.19
N ARG A 172 -11.20 18.26 16.14
CA ARG A 172 -11.24 19.71 15.85
C ARG A 172 -12.64 20.19 15.49
N GLU A 173 -13.34 19.46 14.61
CA GLU A 173 -14.73 19.79 14.27
C GLU A 173 -15.67 19.72 15.47
N SER A 174 -15.49 18.71 16.33
CA SER A 174 -16.30 18.60 17.56
C SER A 174 -16.07 19.77 18.53
N SER A 175 -14.86 20.32 18.56
CA SER A 175 -14.53 21.49 19.40
C SER A 175 -15.12 22.78 18.85
N GLU A 176 -15.17 22.93 17.51
CA GLU A 176 -15.75 24.12 16.86
C GLU A 176 -17.28 24.13 16.97
N THR A 177 -17.94 22.98 16.85
CA THR A 177 -19.42 22.86 16.96
C THR A 177 -19.92 22.95 18.40
N GLY A 178 -19.09 22.65 19.38
CA GLY A 178 -19.46 22.72 20.82
C GLY A 178 -19.22 24.09 21.46
N GLY A 179 -18.54 25.01 20.76
CA GLY A 179 -18.27 26.38 21.27
C GLY A 179 -19.38 27.41 20.99
N ASP A 180 -20.35 27.07 20.13
CA ASP A 180 -21.44 27.98 19.74
C ASP A 180 -22.78 27.72 20.49
N ALA A 181 -22.75 27.07 21.66
CA ALA A 181 -23.94 27.00 22.51
C ALA A 181 -23.94 28.17 23.47
N PRO A 182 -24.97 29.08 23.41
CA PRO A 182 -25.09 30.22 24.30
C PRO A 182 -25.38 29.81 25.72
#